data_c07be1ccb05a3d7a6824de65f639331d
#
_entry.id   c07be1ccb05a3d7a6824de65f639331d
#
_cell.length_a   1.000
_cell.length_b   1.000
_cell.length_c   1.000
_cell.angle_alpha   90.00
_cell.angle_beta   90.00
_cell.angle_gamma   90.00
#
_symmetry.space_group_name_H-M   'P 1'
#
loop_
_entity.id
_entity.type
_entity.pdbx_description
1 polymer ?
#
loop_
_entity_poly.entity_id
_entity_poly.type
_entity_poly.pdbx_seq_one_letter_code
_entity_poly.pdbx_strand_id
1 'polypeptide(L)'
;MNKTSNNKLIYSVLMLVCVVGFWLFENFYTPNTYSQQTENGPTTSVASNLMPSSTTGDIVEHSHYMLSYNEPFEQAEWVAYTLKKEHLTNDDRKRPYFIEDPKVRTKSADWRNYKGSGYDRGHLCPAGDRRFTEQAYNETFYTSNISPQDREFNAGIWNELEMQVRIWAKQHGELFVVTAGVLEEGLNEIGQEDVDVPRYYYKIVARGNGDDLKILAFLMEGKQSSKPLKQFVVSVHEVEKRTGIDFFQKISKQQQDQLEAKVDTGSWKFKF
;
A
#
# COMPACT_ATOMS: atom_id res chain seq x y z
N MET A 1 -50.05 -36.54 19.57
CA MET A 1 -49.99 -35.73 18.32
C MET A 1 -48.97 -34.60 18.46
N ASN A 2 -47.88 -34.74 17.77
CA ASN A 2 -46.91 -33.81 17.22
C ASN A 2 -46.42 -32.56 18.00
N LYS A 3 -45.79 -32.72 19.17
CA LYS A 3 -44.91 -31.71 19.76
C LYS A 3 -43.50 -31.69 19.10
N THR A 4 -43.04 -32.79 18.53
CA THR A 4 -41.71 -32.94 17.94
C THR A 4 -41.56 -32.29 16.54
N SER A 5 -42.66 -32.12 15.79
CA SER A 5 -42.62 -31.49 14.46
C SER A 5 -42.46 -29.96 14.54
N ASN A 6 -43.14 -29.32 15.52
CA ASN A 6 -43.04 -27.86 15.69
C ASN A 6 -41.66 -27.40 16.18
N ASN A 7 -40.99 -28.22 17.00
CA ASN A 7 -39.65 -27.88 17.47
C ASN A 7 -38.62 -27.90 16.34
N LYS A 8 -38.70 -28.85 15.40
CA LYS A 8 -37.81 -28.87 14.21
C LYS A 8 -37.98 -27.65 13.34
N LEU A 9 -39.22 -27.19 13.10
CA LEU A 9 -39.49 -26.00 12.36
C LEU A 9 -38.93 -24.75 13.05
N ILE A 10 -39.15 -24.64 14.38
CA ILE A 10 -38.62 -23.51 15.17
C ILE A 10 -37.10 -23.47 15.11
N TYR A 11 -36.41 -24.61 15.27
CA TYR A 11 -34.94 -24.65 15.18
C TYR A 11 -34.43 -24.29 13.78
N SER A 12 -35.12 -24.72 12.70
CA SER A 12 -34.75 -24.36 11.33
C SER A 12 -34.92 -22.88 11.06
N VAL A 13 -36.00 -22.26 11.57
CA VAL A 13 -36.22 -20.81 11.45
C VAL A 13 -35.20 -20.02 12.25
N LEU A 14 -34.89 -20.45 13.50
CA LEU A 14 -33.85 -19.79 14.29
C LEU A 14 -32.47 -19.90 13.63
N MET A 15 -32.12 -21.03 13.06
CA MET A 15 -30.88 -21.22 12.33
C MET A 15 -30.82 -20.28 11.10
N LEU A 16 -31.91 -20.19 10.35
CA LEU A 16 -31.99 -19.28 9.21
C LEU A 16 -31.82 -17.83 9.64
N VAL A 17 -32.48 -17.40 10.73
CA VAL A 17 -32.34 -16.05 11.29
C VAL A 17 -30.91 -15.77 11.74
N CYS A 18 -30.24 -16.73 12.38
CA CYS A 18 -28.83 -16.60 12.75
C CYS A 18 -27.91 -16.50 11.54
N VAL A 19 -28.12 -17.30 10.49
CA VAL A 19 -27.35 -17.26 9.26
C VAL A 19 -27.53 -15.94 8.54
N VAL A 20 -28.79 -15.47 8.39
CA VAL A 20 -29.11 -14.19 7.76
C VAL A 20 -28.56 -13.03 8.61
N GLY A 21 -28.73 -13.08 9.94
CA GLY A 21 -28.20 -12.07 10.85
C GLY A 21 -26.67 -11.99 10.79
N PHE A 22 -25.99 -13.13 10.75
CA PHE A 22 -24.54 -13.18 10.60
C PHE A 22 -24.08 -12.68 9.23
N TRP A 23 -24.81 -13.06 8.15
CA TRP A 23 -24.54 -12.56 6.81
C TRP A 23 -24.72 -11.03 6.71
N LEU A 24 -25.79 -10.49 7.30
CA LEU A 24 -26.01 -9.04 7.37
C LEU A 24 -24.89 -8.34 8.16
N PHE A 25 -24.51 -8.93 9.31
CA PHE A 25 -23.40 -8.39 10.12
C PHE A 25 -22.08 -8.38 9.33
N GLU A 26 -21.74 -9.48 8.66
CA GLU A 26 -20.50 -9.56 7.86
C GLU A 26 -20.49 -8.63 6.64
N ASN A 27 -21.63 -8.33 6.06
CA ASN A 27 -21.69 -7.54 4.82
C ASN A 27 -22.02 -6.05 5.05
N PHE A 28 -22.65 -5.69 6.16
CA PHE A 28 -23.08 -4.30 6.39
C PHE A 28 -22.48 -3.65 7.64
N TYR A 29 -21.90 -4.45 8.55
CA TYR A 29 -21.29 -3.88 9.74
C TYR A 29 -19.81 -3.60 9.52
N THR A 30 -19.44 -2.31 9.49
CA THR A 30 -18.05 -1.85 9.57
C THR A 30 -17.83 -1.26 10.96
N PRO A 31 -16.91 -1.84 11.77
CA PRO A 31 -16.65 -1.31 13.11
C PRO A 31 -16.10 0.12 13.06
N ASN A 32 -16.67 1.03 13.84
CA ASN A 32 -16.21 2.43 13.96
C ASN A 32 -14.88 2.55 14.76
N THR A 33 -13.93 1.63 14.58
CA THR A 33 -12.66 1.62 15.34
C THR A 33 -11.80 2.85 15.07
N TYR A 34 -12.07 3.57 13.96
CA TYR A 34 -11.34 4.78 13.56
C TYR A 34 -12.04 6.10 13.92
N SER A 35 -13.30 6.07 14.39
CA SER A 35 -14.12 7.27 14.60
C SER A 35 -13.67 8.18 15.75
N GLN A 36 -12.62 7.82 16.49
CA GLN A 36 -12.09 8.60 17.63
C GLN A 36 -10.66 9.11 17.40
N GLN A 37 -10.15 9.08 16.18
CA GLN A 37 -8.83 9.64 15.90
C GLN A 37 -8.89 11.16 15.86
N THR A 38 -8.38 11.79 16.90
CA THR A 38 -8.12 13.23 16.92
C THR A 38 -7.06 13.59 15.88
N GLU A 39 -7.41 14.51 14.98
CA GLU A 39 -6.57 15.01 13.86
C GLU A 39 -5.30 15.78 14.29
N ASN A 40 -4.79 15.63 15.51
CA ASN A 40 -3.77 16.48 16.10
C ASN A 40 -2.41 15.78 16.34
N GLY A 41 -2.02 14.82 15.49
CA GLY A 41 -0.66 14.31 15.50
C GLY A 41 0.30 15.22 14.70
N PRO A 42 1.59 15.31 15.06
CA PRO A 42 2.56 16.04 14.24
C PRO A 42 2.65 15.42 12.86
N THR A 43 2.26 16.16 11.83
CA THR A 43 2.40 15.75 10.43
C THR A 43 3.89 15.64 10.10
N THR A 44 4.36 14.45 9.78
CA THR A 44 5.72 14.30 9.24
C THR A 44 5.69 14.76 7.79
N SER A 45 6.30 15.90 7.48
CA SER A 45 6.38 16.39 6.11
C SER A 45 7.07 15.33 5.23
N VAL A 46 6.32 14.79 4.28
CA VAL A 46 6.91 14.00 3.19
C VAL A 46 7.82 14.93 2.39
N ALA A 47 9.01 14.47 1.96
CA ALA A 47 9.99 15.29 1.27
C ALA A 47 9.38 15.92 0.00
N SER A 48 8.92 17.16 0.09
CA SER A 48 8.08 17.82 -0.93
C SER A 48 8.78 18.03 -2.28
N ASN A 49 10.12 18.00 -2.29
CA ASN A 49 10.94 18.11 -3.50
C ASN A 49 11.12 16.79 -4.26
N LEU A 50 10.77 15.64 -3.65
CA LEU A 50 10.91 14.32 -4.27
C LEU A 50 9.56 13.71 -4.66
N MET A 51 8.47 14.46 -4.52
CA MET A 51 7.12 13.97 -4.82
C MET A 51 6.94 13.69 -6.30
N PRO A 52 6.30 12.57 -6.68
CA PRO A 52 5.94 12.29 -8.05
C PRO A 52 4.87 13.24 -8.59
N SER A 53 4.73 13.28 -9.92
CA SER A 53 3.53 13.85 -10.54
C SER A 53 2.31 12.97 -10.25
N SER A 54 1.12 13.55 -10.45
CA SER A 54 -0.13 12.78 -10.42
C SER A 54 -0.76 12.81 -11.81
N THR A 55 -1.27 11.66 -12.27
CA THR A 55 -2.00 11.58 -13.54
C THR A 55 -3.47 11.96 -13.36
N THR A 56 -3.99 11.86 -12.14
CA THR A 56 -5.41 12.12 -11.80
C THR A 56 -5.63 13.49 -11.15
N GLY A 57 -4.65 14.00 -10.42
CA GLY A 57 -4.77 15.19 -9.56
C GLY A 57 -5.44 14.93 -8.20
N ASP A 58 -5.91 13.71 -7.94
CA ASP A 58 -6.56 13.34 -6.68
C ASP A 58 -5.53 12.95 -5.60
N ILE A 59 -4.89 14.00 -5.05
CA ILE A 59 -3.88 13.85 -4.00
C ILE A 59 -4.55 13.78 -2.62
N VAL A 60 -4.22 12.72 -1.88
CA VAL A 60 -4.67 12.52 -0.51
C VAL A 60 -3.48 12.56 0.44
N GLU A 61 -3.57 13.42 1.47
CA GLU A 61 -2.52 13.59 2.46
C GLU A 61 -2.95 13.01 3.81
N HIS A 62 -2.19 12.01 4.28
CA HIS A 62 -2.28 11.47 5.63
C HIS A 62 -1.16 12.00 6.53
N SER A 63 -1.21 11.68 7.82
CA SER A 63 -0.25 12.22 8.79
C SER A 63 1.19 11.82 8.48
N HIS A 64 1.40 10.66 7.84
CA HIS A 64 2.74 10.09 7.64
C HIS A 64 2.98 9.49 6.25
N TYR A 65 2.06 9.65 5.32
CA TYR A 65 2.21 9.33 3.90
C TYR A 65 1.25 10.16 3.05
N MET A 66 1.52 10.24 1.77
CA MET A 66 0.65 10.84 0.77
C MET A 66 0.42 9.84 -0.35
N LEU A 67 -0.68 9.97 -1.06
CA LEU A 67 -0.97 9.15 -2.22
C LEU A 67 -1.66 9.96 -3.32
N SER A 68 -1.58 9.47 -4.55
CA SER A 68 -2.45 9.87 -5.65
C SER A 68 -3.43 8.73 -5.92
N TYR A 69 -4.72 8.99 -5.72
CA TYR A 69 -5.77 7.99 -5.94
C TYR A 69 -6.19 7.97 -7.40
N ASN A 70 -6.36 6.78 -7.95
CA ASN A 70 -6.83 6.59 -9.32
C ASN A 70 -8.14 5.84 -9.30
N GLU A 71 -9.24 6.60 -9.33
CA GLU A 71 -10.60 6.10 -9.22
C GLU A 71 -10.95 5.01 -10.23
N PRO A 72 -10.64 5.15 -11.55
CA PRO A 72 -10.90 4.09 -12.52
C PRO A 72 -10.30 2.73 -12.17
N PHE A 73 -9.25 2.67 -11.38
CA PHE A 73 -8.56 1.45 -10.96
C PHE A 73 -8.84 1.07 -9.50
N GLU A 74 -9.60 1.91 -8.77
CA GLU A 74 -9.96 1.75 -7.36
C GLU A 74 -8.75 1.55 -6.43
N GLN A 75 -7.63 2.24 -6.70
CA GLN A 75 -6.43 2.19 -5.87
C GLN A 75 -5.49 3.36 -6.14
N ALA A 76 -4.47 3.51 -5.30
CA ALA A 76 -3.45 4.53 -5.51
C ALA A 76 -2.52 4.19 -6.68
N GLU A 77 -2.27 5.16 -7.57
CA GLU A 77 -1.23 5.07 -8.60
C GLU A 77 0.18 5.22 -8.01
N TRP A 78 0.30 5.86 -6.85
CA TRP A 78 1.48 5.86 -5.98
C TRP A 78 1.12 6.21 -4.54
N VAL A 79 1.91 5.66 -3.62
CA VAL A 79 1.98 6.06 -2.21
C VAL A 79 3.41 6.48 -1.91
N ALA A 80 3.58 7.68 -1.35
CA ALA A 80 4.88 8.27 -1.03
C ALA A 80 5.01 8.54 0.46
N TYR A 81 6.15 8.18 1.05
CA TYR A 81 6.39 8.38 2.47
C TYR A 81 7.88 8.50 2.81
N THR A 82 8.15 9.19 3.92
CA THR A 82 9.49 9.22 4.52
C THR A 82 9.60 8.11 5.56
N LEU A 83 10.61 7.25 5.44
CA LEU A 83 10.95 6.23 6.42
C LEU A 83 12.21 6.63 7.17
N LYS A 84 12.08 6.92 8.47
CA LYS A 84 13.19 7.27 9.34
C LYS A 84 13.58 6.08 10.21
N LYS A 85 14.85 6.05 10.63
CA LYS A 85 15.35 5.02 11.57
C LYS A 85 14.52 4.95 12.86
N GLU A 86 14.12 6.11 13.40
CA GLU A 86 13.29 6.22 14.61
C GLU A 86 11.85 5.74 14.43
N HIS A 87 11.35 5.63 13.18
CA HIS A 87 10.04 5.06 12.90
C HIS A 87 10.00 3.53 13.08
N LEU A 88 11.17 2.88 13.06
CA LEU A 88 11.30 1.43 13.12
C LEU A 88 11.29 0.94 14.59
N THR A 89 10.15 1.12 15.24
CA THR A 89 9.89 0.63 16.59
C THR A 89 9.31 -0.80 16.58
N ASN A 90 9.38 -1.47 17.73
CA ASN A 90 8.75 -2.78 17.92
C ASN A 90 7.47 -2.68 18.77
N ASP A 91 6.82 -1.50 18.75
CA ASP A 91 5.60 -1.30 19.53
C ASP A 91 4.54 -2.33 19.14
N ASP A 92 3.94 -2.94 20.16
CA ASP A 92 2.81 -3.83 19.95
C ASP A 92 1.58 -2.99 19.62
N ARG A 93 1.05 -3.17 18.41
CA ARG A 93 -0.14 -2.45 17.93
C ARG A 93 -1.23 -3.46 17.62
N LYS A 94 -2.42 -3.24 18.18
CA LYS A 94 -3.59 -4.03 17.81
C LYS A 94 -3.92 -3.74 16.35
N ARG A 95 -3.99 -4.81 15.53
CA ARG A 95 -4.35 -4.68 14.12
C ARG A 95 -5.79 -4.19 13.99
N PRO A 96 -6.01 -3.04 13.33
CA PRO A 96 -7.37 -2.54 13.09
C PRO A 96 -8.02 -3.27 11.91
N TYR A 97 -9.29 -2.97 11.67
CA TYR A 97 -9.98 -3.40 10.46
C TYR A 97 -9.55 -2.53 9.28
N PHE A 98 -9.62 -3.11 8.08
CA PHE A 98 -9.53 -2.31 6.86
C PHE A 98 -10.84 -1.56 6.68
N ILE A 99 -10.75 -0.29 6.36
CA ILE A 99 -11.91 0.57 6.10
C ILE A 99 -11.63 1.47 4.89
N GLU A 100 -12.70 1.95 4.27
CA GLU A 100 -12.62 2.99 3.24
C GLU A 100 -11.87 4.21 3.79
N ASP A 101 -11.09 4.87 2.94
CA ASP A 101 -10.37 6.07 3.31
C ASP A 101 -11.32 7.27 3.36
N PRO A 102 -11.50 7.91 4.52
CA PRO A 102 -12.40 9.04 4.65
C PRO A 102 -11.92 10.30 3.90
N LYS A 103 -10.66 10.34 3.46
CA LYS A 103 -10.08 11.46 2.73
C LYS A 103 -10.16 11.31 1.21
N VAL A 104 -10.44 10.13 0.70
CA VAL A 104 -10.76 9.93 -0.72
C VAL A 104 -12.19 10.40 -0.96
N ARG A 105 -12.35 11.47 -1.76
CA ARG A 105 -13.63 12.16 -1.97
C ARG A 105 -14.73 11.25 -2.54
N THR A 106 -14.35 10.36 -3.42
CA THR A 106 -15.23 9.36 -4.06
C THR A 106 -15.41 8.11 -3.21
N LYS A 107 -14.69 7.99 -2.12
CA LYS A 107 -14.37 6.84 -1.29
C LYS A 107 -13.31 5.95 -1.94
N SER A 108 -12.57 5.20 -1.16
CA SER A 108 -11.71 4.13 -1.67
C SER A 108 -12.46 2.81 -1.65
N ALA A 109 -11.99 1.84 -2.42
CA ALA A 109 -12.61 0.52 -2.55
C ALA A 109 -12.95 -0.13 -1.20
N ASP A 110 -14.14 -0.69 -1.07
CA ASP A 110 -14.53 -1.43 0.12
C ASP A 110 -13.65 -2.69 0.29
N TRP A 111 -13.20 -2.94 1.51
CA TRP A 111 -12.37 -4.12 1.82
C TRP A 111 -13.02 -5.46 1.44
N ARG A 112 -14.34 -5.49 1.27
CA ARG A 112 -15.12 -6.68 0.90
C ARG A 112 -14.82 -7.15 -0.51
N ASN A 113 -14.32 -6.28 -1.40
CA ASN A 113 -13.85 -6.65 -2.73
C ASN A 113 -12.76 -7.73 -2.69
N TYR A 114 -11.98 -7.75 -1.63
CA TYR A 114 -10.91 -8.73 -1.43
C TYR A 114 -11.39 -10.06 -0.86
N LYS A 115 -12.64 -10.14 -0.33
CA LYS A 115 -13.18 -11.34 0.30
C LYS A 115 -13.43 -12.43 -0.74
N GLY A 116 -12.68 -13.54 -0.65
CA GLY A 116 -12.82 -14.67 -1.59
C GLY A 116 -12.23 -14.42 -2.99
N SER A 117 -11.55 -13.28 -3.21
CA SER A 117 -10.91 -12.94 -4.49
C SER A 117 -9.68 -13.79 -4.82
N GLY A 118 -9.07 -14.43 -3.82
CA GLY A 118 -7.79 -15.12 -3.97
C GLY A 118 -6.57 -14.22 -3.74
N TYR A 119 -6.77 -12.91 -3.57
CA TYR A 119 -5.71 -11.92 -3.35
C TYR A 119 -5.68 -11.45 -1.89
N ASP A 120 -4.49 -11.13 -1.42
CA ASP A 120 -4.27 -10.46 -0.15
C ASP A 120 -4.52 -8.94 -0.29
N ARG A 121 -4.88 -8.31 0.83
CA ARG A 121 -4.86 -6.85 0.98
C ARG A 121 -3.42 -6.41 1.21
N GLY A 122 -2.67 -6.22 0.13
CA GLY A 122 -1.27 -5.85 0.16
C GLY A 122 -1.09 -4.37 0.46
N HIS A 123 -0.32 -4.05 1.50
CA HIS A 123 -0.02 -2.66 1.86
C HIS A 123 0.97 -2.04 0.88
N LEU A 124 0.74 -0.79 0.50
CA LEU A 124 1.71 0.02 -0.25
C LEU A 124 2.69 0.70 0.72
N CYS A 125 2.22 1.56 1.64
CA CYS A 125 3.00 1.96 2.82
C CYS A 125 2.85 0.88 3.89
N PRO A 126 3.91 0.13 4.24
CA PRO A 126 3.80 -1.03 5.12
C PRO A 126 3.42 -0.64 6.55
N ALA A 127 2.49 -1.39 7.16
CA ALA A 127 2.13 -1.22 8.57
C ALA A 127 3.32 -1.37 9.52
N GLY A 128 4.29 -2.24 9.15
CA GLY A 128 5.54 -2.42 9.89
C GLY A 128 6.45 -1.18 9.94
N ASP A 129 6.27 -0.23 9.01
CA ASP A 129 7.02 1.02 8.94
C ASP A 129 6.37 2.15 9.77
N ARG A 130 5.20 1.90 10.35
CA ARG A 130 4.34 2.92 11.00
C ARG A 130 3.94 2.58 12.43
N ARG A 131 4.66 1.67 13.10
CA ARG A 131 4.34 1.25 14.48
C ARG A 131 4.64 2.31 15.55
N PHE A 132 5.38 3.35 15.24
CA PHE A 132 5.84 4.37 16.19
C PHE A 132 4.70 5.18 16.84
N THR A 133 3.53 5.33 16.19
CA THR A 133 2.30 5.84 16.80
C THR A 133 1.11 4.98 16.40
N GLU A 134 0.04 5.02 17.21
CA GLU A 134 -1.21 4.30 16.88
C GLU A 134 -1.85 4.88 15.63
N GLN A 135 -1.89 6.20 15.51
CA GLN A 135 -2.44 6.88 14.32
C GLN A 135 -1.68 6.47 13.05
N ALA A 136 -0.35 6.57 13.06
CA ALA A 136 0.47 6.21 11.89
C ALA A 136 0.24 4.75 11.47
N TYR A 137 0.12 3.84 12.44
CA TYR A 137 -0.16 2.44 12.21
C TYR A 137 -1.55 2.23 11.63
N ASN A 138 -2.58 2.84 12.25
CA ASN A 138 -3.97 2.67 11.85
C ASN A 138 -4.23 3.24 10.44
N GLU A 139 -3.68 4.41 10.09
CA GLU A 139 -3.83 5.01 8.77
C GLU A 139 -3.36 4.08 7.64
N THR A 140 -2.41 3.16 7.88
CA THR A 140 -1.98 2.20 6.85
C THR A 140 -3.06 1.19 6.46
N PHE A 141 -4.13 1.04 7.25
CA PHE A 141 -5.25 0.12 6.98
C PHE A 141 -6.41 0.77 6.23
N TYR A 142 -6.27 2.02 5.79
CA TYR A 142 -7.18 2.57 4.79
C TYR A 142 -7.00 1.85 3.46
N THR A 143 -8.12 1.52 2.80
CA THR A 143 -8.08 0.75 1.56
C THR A 143 -7.46 1.52 0.39
N SER A 144 -7.35 2.84 0.47
CA SER A 144 -6.55 3.66 -0.46
C SER A 144 -5.04 3.33 -0.44
N ASN A 145 -4.55 2.74 0.65
CA ASN A 145 -3.16 2.25 0.80
C ASN A 145 -3.00 0.76 0.48
N ILE A 146 -4.02 0.14 -0.11
CA ILE A 146 -4.08 -1.32 -0.34
C ILE A 146 -4.18 -1.59 -1.84
N SER A 147 -3.50 -2.65 -2.28
CA SER A 147 -3.58 -3.18 -3.64
C SER A 147 -3.75 -4.70 -3.60
N PRO A 148 -4.50 -5.32 -4.54
CA PRO A 148 -4.62 -6.77 -4.62
C PRO A 148 -3.27 -7.42 -4.91
N GLN A 149 -2.73 -8.23 -4.01
CA GLN A 149 -1.44 -8.90 -4.18
C GLN A 149 -1.59 -10.41 -4.05
N ASP A 150 -0.91 -11.16 -4.92
CA ASP A 150 -0.74 -12.59 -4.72
C ASP A 150 -0.14 -12.86 -3.33
N ARG A 151 -0.65 -13.88 -2.63
CA ARG A 151 -0.25 -14.19 -1.25
C ARG A 151 1.22 -14.54 -1.12
N GLU A 152 1.74 -15.35 -2.04
CA GLU A 152 3.13 -15.80 -1.98
C GLU A 152 4.08 -14.65 -2.32
N PHE A 153 3.69 -13.78 -3.26
CA PHE A 153 4.41 -12.55 -3.57
C PHE A 153 4.44 -11.60 -2.37
N ASN A 154 3.26 -11.29 -1.81
CA ASN A 154 3.12 -10.37 -0.67
C ASN A 154 3.92 -10.82 0.56
N ALA A 155 3.79 -12.11 0.93
CA ALA A 155 4.52 -12.67 2.08
C ALA A 155 5.98 -13.02 1.79
N GLY A 156 6.36 -13.17 0.53
CA GLY A 156 7.67 -13.60 0.06
C GLY A 156 8.56 -12.44 -0.40
N ILE A 157 8.86 -12.40 -1.71
CA ILE A 157 9.86 -11.46 -2.28
C ILE A 157 9.54 -9.99 -2.04
N TRP A 158 8.23 -9.61 -2.00
CA TRP A 158 7.83 -8.23 -1.70
C TRP A 158 8.13 -7.86 -0.24
N ASN A 159 7.81 -8.75 0.70
CA ASN A 159 8.18 -8.56 2.11
C ASN A 159 9.72 -8.54 2.31
N GLU A 160 10.49 -9.34 1.54
CA GLU A 160 11.96 -9.27 1.57
C GLU A 160 12.46 -7.88 1.13
N LEU A 161 11.85 -7.28 0.09
CA LEU A 161 12.16 -5.92 -0.32
C LEU A 161 11.84 -4.90 0.77
N GLU A 162 10.68 -5.02 1.44
CA GLU A 162 10.34 -4.16 2.57
C GLU A 162 11.33 -4.29 3.73
N MET A 163 11.74 -5.52 4.07
CA MET A 163 12.77 -5.76 5.08
C MET A 163 14.11 -5.14 4.68
N GLN A 164 14.47 -5.22 3.40
CA GLN A 164 15.68 -4.60 2.87
C GLN A 164 15.63 -3.06 2.98
N VAL A 165 14.49 -2.45 2.66
CA VAL A 165 14.28 -0.99 2.82
C VAL A 165 14.43 -0.57 4.28
N ARG A 166 13.87 -1.32 5.24
CA ARG A 166 14.07 -1.08 6.69
C ARG A 166 15.53 -1.17 7.11
N ILE A 167 16.30 -2.10 6.53
CA ILE A 167 17.74 -2.22 6.78
C ILE A 167 18.46 -0.94 6.29
N TRP A 168 18.13 -0.46 5.09
CA TRP A 168 18.71 0.78 4.56
C TRP A 168 18.31 2.01 5.37
N ALA A 169 17.08 2.10 5.85
CA ALA A 169 16.66 3.18 6.76
C ALA A 169 17.48 3.18 8.06
N LYS A 170 17.76 1.99 8.63
CA LYS A 170 18.64 1.86 9.80
C LYS A 170 20.08 2.27 9.52
N GLN A 171 20.58 2.02 8.30
CA GLN A 171 21.97 2.34 7.90
C GLN A 171 22.16 3.81 7.55
N HIS A 172 21.16 4.43 6.91
CA HIS A 172 21.28 5.77 6.33
C HIS A 172 20.51 6.85 7.10
N GLY A 173 19.69 6.45 8.08
CA GLY A 173 18.91 7.36 8.95
C GLY A 173 17.53 7.67 8.39
N GLU A 174 17.45 8.10 7.12
CA GLU A 174 16.20 8.49 6.46
C GLU A 174 16.19 8.04 4.99
N LEU A 175 15.02 7.60 4.54
CA LEU A 175 14.72 7.26 3.15
C LEU A 175 13.42 7.93 2.73
N PHE A 176 13.35 8.36 1.48
CA PHE A 176 12.10 8.64 0.79
C PHE A 176 11.70 7.43 -0.05
N VAL A 177 10.44 7.00 0.03
CA VAL A 177 9.94 5.81 -0.64
C VAL A 177 8.67 6.16 -1.42
N VAL A 178 8.61 5.71 -2.68
CA VAL A 178 7.40 5.73 -3.52
C VAL A 178 7.12 4.32 -3.99
N THR A 179 5.85 3.89 -3.93
CA THR A 179 5.48 2.51 -4.25
C THR A 179 4.03 2.39 -4.69
N ALA A 180 3.75 1.54 -5.66
CA ALA A 180 2.40 1.12 -6.03
C ALA A 180 2.43 -0.10 -6.97
N GLY A 181 1.23 -0.52 -7.41
CA GLY A 181 1.05 -1.33 -8.60
C GLY A 181 1.18 -0.49 -9.87
N VAL A 182 1.58 -1.13 -10.97
CA VAL A 182 1.50 -0.51 -12.31
C VAL A 182 0.07 -0.60 -12.80
N LEU A 183 -0.61 0.53 -12.90
CA LEU A 183 -1.99 0.62 -13.36
C LEU A 183 -1.98 0.81 -14.88
N GLU A 184 -2.54 -0.15 -15.60
CA GLU A 184 -2.58 -0.18 -17.07
C GLU A 184 -3.91 -0.76 -17.54
N GLU A 185 -4.34 -0.44 -18.76
CA GLU A 185 -5.61 -0.95 -19.28
C GLU A 185 -5.62 -2.48 -19.39
N GLY A 186 -6.78 -3.09 -19.17
CA GLY A 186 -7.02 -4.52 -19.32
C GLY A 186 -6.37 -5.39 -18.24
N LEU A 187 -6.27 -4.88 -17.04
CA LEU A 187 -5.99 -5.67 -15.84
C LEU A 187 -7.19 -6.57 -15.50
N ASN A 188 -6.95 -7.62 -14.73
CA ASN A 188 -8.02 -8.38 -14.11
C ASN A 188 -8.58 -7.58 -12.93
N GLU A 189 -9.85 -7.76 -12.63
CA GLU A 189 -10.56 -7.03 -11.59
C GLU A 189 -11.08 -7.97 -10.51
N ILE A 190 -11.25 -7.45 -9.29
CA ILE A 190 -11.85 -8.18 -8.17
C ILE A 190 -12.97 -7.38 -7.51
N GLY A 191 -13.94 -8.12 -6.98
CA GLY A 191 -15.03 -7.55 -6.18
C GLY A 191 -16.16 -6.94 -7.03
N GLN A 192 -16.97 -6.08 -6.38
CA GLN A 192 -18.12 -5.43 -6.99
C GLN A 192 -17.80 -4.03 -7.49
N GLU A 193 -16.68 -3.48 -7.07
CA GLU A 193 -16.18 -2.15 -7.43
C GLU A 193 -15.05 -2.23 -8.46
N ASP A 194 -14.85 -3.44 -9.05
CA ASP A 194 -13.92 -3.67 -10.15
C ASP A 194 -12.48 -3.23 -9.83
N VAL A 195 -12.00 -3.60 -8.62
CA VAL A 195 -10.64 -3.24 -8.18
C VAL A 195 -9.61 -3.99 -9.03
N ASP A 196 -8.79 -3.25 -9.75
CA ASP A 196 -7.79 -3.80 -10.64
C ASP A 196 -6.66 -4.57 -9.93
N VAL A 197 -6.18 -5.65 -10.56
CA VAL A 197 -5.07 -6.47 -10.07
C VAL A 197 -3.81 -6.17 -10.88
N PRO A 198 -2.85 -5.37 -10.35
CA PRO A 198 -1.64 -5.02 -11.06
C PRO A 198 -0.80 -6.25 -11.40
N ARG A 199 -0.30 -6.32 -12.67
CA ARG A 199 0.64 -7.37 -13.09
C ARG A 199 2.05 -7.13 -12.55
N TYR A 200 2.40 -5.86 -12.30
CA TYR A 200 3.71 -5.44 -11.80
C TYR A 200 3.54 -4.48 -10.63
N TYR A 201 4.51 -4.52 -9.71
CA TYR A 201 4.63 -3.60 -8.58
C TYR A 201 5.97 -2.92 -8.64
N TYR A 202 6.01 -1.65 -8.28
CA TYR A 202 7.25 -0.90 -8.21
C TYR A 202 7.49 -0.32 -6.82
N LYS A 203 8.76 -0.12 -6.50
CA LYS A 203 9.19 0.60 -5.31
C LYS A 203 10.44 1.39 -5.64
N ILE A 204 10.38 2.72 -5.46
CA ILE A 204 11.50 3.64 -5.63
C ILE A 204 11.94 4.09 -4.26
N VAL A 205 13.23 4.02 -4.00
CA VAL A 205 13.85 4.39 -2.72
C VAL A 205 14.91 5.44 -3.00
N ALA A 206 14.80 6.60 -2.33
CA ALA A 206 15.78 7.67 -2.43
C ALA A 206 16.38 7.99 -1.06
N ARG A 207 17.64 8.40 -1.03
CA ARG A 207 18.35 8.89 0.17
C ARG A 207 19.31 10.02 -0.18
N GLY A 208 19.61 10.85 0.81
CA GLY A 208 20.43 12.04 0.62
C GLY A 208 19.65 13.18 -0.05
N ASN A 209 20.36 14.25 -0.39
CA ASN A 209 19.79 15.41 -1.05
C ASN A 209 20.84 16.08 -1.95
N GLY A 210 20.40 17.00 -2.83
CA GLY A 210 21.31 17.70 -3.74
C GLY A 210 22.19 16.73 -4.52
N ASP A 211 23.51 16.98 -4.54
CA ASP A 211 24.48 16.16 -5.28
C ASP A 211 24.72 14.76 -4.66
N ASP A 212 24.35 14.57 -3.39
CA ASP A 212 24.45 13.28 -2.70
C ASP A 212 23.19 12.42 -2.85
N LEU A 213 22.19 12.87 -3.61
CA LEU A 213 20.97 12.11 -3.85
C LEU A 213 21.27 10.79 -4.57
N LYS A 214 20.83 9.70 -3.99
CA LYS A 214 20.95 8.33 -4.54
C LYS A 214 19.56 7.73 -4.64
N ILE A 215 19.26 7.13 -5.78
CA ILE A 215 17.96 6.54 -6.08
C ILE A 215 18.14 5.09 -6.49
N LEU A 216 17.21 4.24 -6.11
CA LEU A 216 17.12 2.86 -6.55
C LEU A 216 15.67 2.51 -6.82
N ALA A 217 15.36 2.02 -8.01
CA ALA A 217 14.03 1.61 -8.40
C ALA A 217 13.95 0.09 -8.60
N PHE A 218 12.86 -0.50 -8.14
CA PHE A 218 12.51 -1.91 -8.32
C PHE A 218 11.25 -2.03 -9.13
N LEU A 219 11.20 -3.03 -10.00
CA LEU A 219 10.02 -3.43 -10.74
C LEU A 219 9.91 -4.95 -10.67
N MET A 220 8.80 -5.45 -10.12
CA MET A 220 8.59 -6.87 -9.89
C MET A 220 7.25 -7.30 -10.50
N GLU A 221 7.22 -8.44 -11.14
CA GLU A 221 5.96 -9.11 -11.47
C GLU A 221 5.26 -9.51 -10.16
N GLY A 222 3.93 -9.35 -10.07
CA GLY A 222 3.12 -9.61 -8.87
C GLY A 222 3.00 -11.10 -8.53
N LYS A 223 4.14 -11.82 -8.56
CA LYS A 223 4.24 -13.24 -8.23
C LYS A 223 5.54 -13.56 -7.49
N GLN A 224 5.51 -14.61 -6.68
CA GLN A 224 6.68 -15.06 -5.93
C GLN A 224 7.88 -15.37 -6.82
N SER A 225 9.07 -15.04 -6.33
CA SER A 225 10.33 -15.31 -7.00
C SER A 225 11.42 -15.65 -5.98
N SER A 226 12.33 -16.56 -6.37
CA SER A 226 13.54 -16.89 -5.61
C SER A 226 14.78 -16.13 -6.08
N LYS A 227 14.62 -15.18 -7.03
CA LYS A 227 15.71 -14.36 -7.52
C LYS A 227 16.15 -13.35 -6.45
N PRO A 228 17.45 -13.06 -6.32
CA PRO A 228 17.92 -11.99 -5.44
C PRO A 228 17.29 -10.64 -5.80
N LEU A 229 17.01 -9.81 -4.80
CA LEU A 229 16.39 -8.48 -4.97
C LEU A 229 17.09 -7.61 -6.01
N LYS A 230 18.44 -7.72 -6.08
CA LYS A 230 19.25 -6.96 -7.03
C LYS A 230 18.87 -7.19 -8.50
N GLN A 231 18.28 -8.34 -8.84
CA GLN A 231 17.85 -8.64 -10.22
C GLN A 231 16.57 -7.94 -10.65
N PHE A 232 15.84 -7.33 -9.71
CA PHE A 232 14.63 -6.56 -9.97
C PHE A 232 14.88 -5.06 -10.05
N VAL A 233 16.15 -4.64 -9.90
CA VAL A 233 16.51 -3.23 -10.02
C VAL A 233 16.44 -2.80 -11.48
N VAL A 234 15.72 -1.70 -11.70
CA VAL A 234 15.57 -1.07 -13.00
C VAL A 234 15.92 0.42 -12.90
N SER A 235 15.98 1.12 -14.02
CA SER A 235 16.06 2.58 -14.02
C SER A 235 14.71 3.19 -13.63
N VAL A 236 14.70 4.42 -13.09
CA VAL A 236 13.47 5.16 -12.84
C VAL A 236 12.71 5.38 -14.16
N HIS A 237 13.40 5.69 -15.24
CA HIS A 237 12.80 5.80 -16.58
C HIS A 237 11.99 4.58 -17.02
N GLU A 238 12.40 3.35 -16.63
CA GLU A 238 11.60 2.16 -16.94
C GLU A 238 10.28 2.15 -16.16
N VAL A 239 10.29 2.63 -14.92
CA VAL A 239 9.06 2.77 -14.13
C VAL A 239 8.17 3.87 -14.72
N GLU A 240 8.73 5.03 -15.05
CA GLU A 240 8.01 6.14 -15.69
C GLU A 240 7.33 5.74 -16.99
N LYS A 241 8.08 5.03 -17.84
CA LYS A 241 7.54 4.53 -19.12
C LYS A 241 6.32 3.63 -18.92
N ARG A 242 6.25 2.88 -17.83
CA ARG A 242 5.13 1.98 -17.55
C ARG A 242 3.96 2.64 -16.85
N THR A 243 4.24 3.64 -16.05
CA THR A 243 3.22 4.29 -15.19
C THR A 243 2.70 5.60 -15.78
N GLY A 244 3.47 6.26 -16.64
CA GLY A 244 3.18 7.63 -17.10
C GLY A 244 3.42 8.69 -16.02
N ILE A 245 3.97 8.32 -14.87
CA ILE A 245 4.26 9.22 -13.74
C ILE A 245 5.67 9.76 -13.89
N ASP A 246 5.84 11.07 -13.77
CA ASP A 246 7.14 11.75 -13.71
C ASP A 246 7.59 11.78 -12.24
N PHE A 247 8.65 11.05 -11.92
CA PHE A 247 9.23 11.03 -10.57
C PHE A 247 10.28 12.15 -10.43
N PHE A 248 10.39 12.69 -9.21
CA PHE A 248 11.41 13.71 -8.88
C PHE A 248 11.34 15.00 -9.71
N GLN A 249 10.21 15.37 -10.26
CA GLN A 249 10.00 16.52 -11.16
C GLN A 249 10.49 17.89 -10.62
N LYS A 250 10.72 17.99 -9.29
CA LYS A 250 11.15 19.25 -8.65
C LYS A 250 12.68 19.38 -8.49
N ILE A 251 13.45 18.38 -8.89
CA ILE A 251 14.92 18.51 -9.00
C ILE A 251 15.28 19.06 -10.39
N SER A 252 16.53 19.54 -10.56
CA SER A 252 16.95 20.09 -11.86
C SER A 252 16.87 19.03 -12.97
N LYS A 253 16.47 19.41 -14.18
CA LYS A 253 16.35 18.49 -15.32
C LYS A 253 17.64 17.71 -15.58
N GLN A 254 18.80 18.38 -15.49
CA GLN A 254 20.10 17.74 -15.66
C GLN A 254 20.35 16.63 -14.61
N GLN A 255 19.97 16.89 -13.36
CA GLN A 255 20.14 15.95 -12.27
C GLN A 255 19.12 14.78 -12.39
N GLN A 256 17.89 15.09 -12.79
CA GLN A 256 16.82 14.13 -13.09
C GLN A 256 17.29 13.15 -14.17
N ASP A 257 17.69 13.63 -15.35
CA ASP A 257 18.17 12.81 -16.47
C ASP A 257 19.32 11.88 -16.08
N GLN A 258 20.23 12.35 -15.22
CA GLN A 258 21.37 11.54 -14.75
C GLN A 258 20.98 10.46 -13.74
N LEU A 259 20.07 10.76 -12.82
CA LEU A 259 19.67 9.85 -11.75
C LEU A 259 18.67 8.79 -12.25
N GLU A 260 17.73 9.18 -13.10
CA GLU A 260 16.65 8.32 -13.55
C GLU A 260 17.07 7.32 -14.63
N ALA A 261 18.05 7.69 -15.47
CA ALA A 261 18.62 6.77 -16.46
C ALA A 261 19.57 5.73 -15.85
N LYS A 262 20.10 5.99 -14.65
CA LYS A 262 21.18 5.20 -14.06
C LYS A 262 20.65 4.14 -13.09
N VAL A 263 21.21 2.94 -13.21
CA VAL A 263 21.08 1.86 -12.22
C VAL A 263 22.34 1.81 -11.36
N ASP A 264 22.31 2.41 -10.16
CA ASP A 264 23.44 2.39 -9.22
C ASP A 264 23.17 1.49 -8.02
N THR A 265 23.50 0.21 -8.15
CA THR A 265 23.38 -0.75 -7.03
C THR A 265 24.60 -0.72 -6.10
N GLY A 266 25.71 -0.09 -6.49
CA GLY A 266 26.96 -0.05 -5.72
C GLY A 266 26.86 0.78 -4.44
N SER A 267 26.00 1.77 -4.44
CA SER A 267 25.72 2.63 -3.27
C SER A 267 24.80 1.99 -2.21
N TRP A 268 24.28 0.78 -2.48
CA TRP A 268 23.32 0.08 -1.64
C TRP A 268 23.80 -1.31 -1.26
N LYS A 269 23.80 -1.61 0.04
CA LYS A 269 24.19 -2.94 0.53
C LYS A 269 22.96 -3.84 0.64
N PHE A 270 22.88 -4.84 -0.22
CA PHE A 270 21.83 -5.85 -0.19
C PHE A 270 22.15 -6.93 0.85
N LYS A 271 21.15 -7.38 1.58
CA LYS A 271 21.18 -8.53 2.48
C LYS A 271 20.45 -9.73 1.85
N PHE A 272 19.39 -9.44 1.05
CA PHE A 272 18.56 -10.42 0.36
C PHE A 272 18.82 -10.45 -1.15
#